data_7f451879d8389f44bd71658231cda992
#
_entry.id   7f451879d8389f44bd71658231cda992
#
_cell.length_a   1.000
_cell.length_b   1.000
_cell.length_c   1.000
_cell.angle_alpha   90.00
_cell.angle_beta   90.00
_cell.angle_gamma   90.00
#
_symmetry.space_group_name_H-M   'P 1'
#
loop_
_entity.id
_entity.type
_entity.pdbx_description
1 polymer ?
#
loop_
_entity_poly.entity_id
_entity_poly.type
_entity_poly.pdbx_seq_one_letter_code
_entity_poly.pdbx_strand_id
1 'polypeptide(L)'
;MATKQKIRIRLKAFDYKLIDQSAAEIVDTAKRTGAIVKGPVPLPTRIERFDILRSPHVNKTSRDQLEIRTHLRLMDILDPTQQTIDALMKLELASGVEVEIKMI
;
A
#
# COMPACT_ATOMS: atom_id res chain seq x y z
N MET A 1 -27.50 -18.45 -6.35
CA MET A 1 -26.70 -17.35 -6.90
C MET A 1 -25.30 -17.40 -6.37
N ALA A 2 -24.34 -17.51 -7.26
CA ALA A 2 -22.95 -17.50 -6.85
C ALA A 2 -22.56 -16.08 -6.45
N THR A 3 -22.28 -15.86 -5.20
CA THR A 3 -21.69 -14.60 -4.77
C THR A 3 -20.23 -14.63 -5.17
N LYS A 4 -19.87 -13.73 -6.07
CA LYS A 4 -18.48 -13.57 -6.46
C LYS A 4 -17.71 -12.99 -5.29
N GLN A 5 -16.76 -13.74 -4.80
CA GLN A 5 -15.86 -13.25 -3.77
C GLN A 5 -14.87 -12.28 -4.37
N LYS A 6 -14.50 -11.31 -3.59
CA LYS A 6 -13.63 -10.23 -4.01
C LYS A 6 -12.69 -9.92 -2.85
N ILE A 7 -11.42 -9.80 -3.18
CA ILE A 7 -10.40 -9.45 -2.19
C ILE A 7 -9.98 -8.01 -2.47
N ARG A 8 -10.09 -7.17 -1.47
CA ARG A 8 -9.60 -5.80 -1.55
C ARG A 8 -8.31 -5.70 -0.78
N ILE A 9 -7.28 -5.24 -1.45
CA ILE A 9 -5.97 -5.07 -0.87
C ILE A 9 -5.61 -3.60 -0.85
N ARG A 10 -5.28 -3.12 0.33
CA ARG A 10 -4.87 -1.75 0.54
C ARG A 10 -3.43 -1.74 1.00
N LEU A 11 -2.59 -1.01 0.28
CA LEU A 11 -1.17 -0.87 0.58
C LEU A 11 -0.90 0.53 1.09
N LYS A 12 -0.04 0.62 2.08
CA LYS A 12 0.34 1.88 2.68
C LYS A 12 1.84 1.87 2.94
N ALA A 13 2.54 2.89 2.48
CA ALA A 13 3.97 3.02 2.70
C ALA A 13 4.41 4.47 2.63
N PHE A 14 5.52 4.78 3.26
CA PHE A 14 6.11 6.10 3.18
C PHE A 14 6.97 6.27 1.92
N ASP A 15 7.42 5.18 1.34
CA ASP A 15 8.24 5.19 0.13
C ASP A 15 7.41 4.74 -1.07
N TYR A 16 7.29 5.61 -2.08
CA TYR A 16 6.49 5.30 -3.25
C TYR A 16 7.09 4.17 -4.10
N LYS A 17 8.41 4.01 -4.07
CA LYS A 17 9.06 2.93 -4.83
C LYS A 17 8.74 1.57 -4.23
N LEU A 18 8.79 1.47 -2.91
CA LEU A 18 8.46 0.23 -2.21
C LEU A 18 7.00 -0.15 -2.43
N ILE A 19 6.10 0.82 -2.36
CA ILE A 19 4.67 0.52 -2.52
C ILE A 19 4.37 0.08 -3.95
N ASP A 20 4.98 0.69 -4.95
CA ASP A 20 4.77 0.31 -6.34
C ASP A 20 5.35 -1.07 -6.63
N GLN A 21 6.52 -1.38 -6.08
CA GLN A 21 7.15 -2.68 -6.21
C GLN A 21 6.30 -3.78 -5.57
N SER A 22 5.79 -3.51 -4.36
CA SER A 22 4.92 -4.46 -3.66
C SER A 22 3.61 -4.67 -4.41
N ALA A 23 3.03 -3.61 -4.96
CA ALA A 23 1.82 -3.71 -5.76
C ALA A 23 2.04 -4.58 -6.99
N ALA A 24 3.18 -4.41 -7.67
CA ALA A 24 3.52 -5.22 -8.84
C ALA A 24 3.66 -6.69 -8.48
N GLU A 25 4.28 -7.00 -7.35
CA GLU A 25 4.43 -8.39 -6.88
C GLU A 25 3.08 -9.04 -6.59
N ILE A 26 2.16 -8.30 -5.97
CA ILE A 26 0.82 -8.80 -5.69
C ILE A 26 0.05 -9.05 -6.98
N VAL A 27 0.13 -8.13 -7.93
CA VAL A 27 -0.53 -8.28 -9.23
C VAL A 27 0.00 -9.51 -9.96
N ASP A 28 1.31 -9.71 -10.01
CA ASP A 28 1.91 -10.88 -10.66
C ASP A 28 1.45 -12.17 -10.01
N THR A 29 1.45 -12.22 -8.69
CA THR A 29 1.02 -13.39 -7.93
C THR A 29 -0.43 -13.74 -8.23
N ALA A 30 -1.30 -12.73 -8.22
CA ALA A 30 -2.72 -12.94 -8.50
C ALA A 30 -2.94 -13.42 -9.93
N LYS A 31 -2.24 -12.85 -10.89
CA LYS A 31 -2.37 -13.26 -12.30
C LYS A 31 -1.89 -14.68 -12.54
N ARG A 32 -0.82 -15.11 -11.86
CA ARG A 32 -0.32 -16.47 -11.98
C ARG A 32 -1.35 -17.50 -11.52
N THR A 33 -2.18 -17.13 -10.57
CA THR A 33 -3.20 -18.04 -10.04
C THR A 33 -4.52 -17.95 -10.79
N GLY A 34 -4.58 -17.15 -11.85
CA GLY A 34 -5.76 -17.03 -12.69
C GLY A 34 -6.81 -16.04 -12.25
N ALA A 35 -6.52 -15.27 -11.21
CA ALA A 35 -7.45 -14.26 -10.73
C ALA A 35 -7.42 -13.00 -11.61
N ILE A 36 -8.53 -12.28 -11.61
CA ILE A 36 -8.63 -11.01 -12.33
C ILE A 36 -8.27 -9.89 -11.37
N VAL A 37 -7.34 -9.04 -11.77
CA VAL A 37 -6.88 -7.93 -10.92
C VAL A 37 -7.34 -6.61 -11.52
N LYS A 38 -7.99 -5.80 -10.69
CA LYS A 38 -8.33 -4.42 -11.02
C LYS A 38 -7.46 -3.48 -10.21
N GLY A 39 -6.75 -2.61 -10.89
CA GLY A 39 -5.81 -1.71 -10.27
C GLY A 39 -4.38 -2.14 -10.51
N PRO A 40 -3.40 -1.68 -9.77
CA PRO A 40 -3.54 -0.82 -8.58
C PRO A 40 -3.96 0.60 -8.91
N VAL A 41 -4.80 1.16 -8.07
CA VAL A 41 -5.27 2.54 -8.18
C VAL A 41 -4.56 3.37 -7.12
N PRO A 42 -3.84 4.42 -7.50
CA PRO A 42 -3.25 5.31 -6.50
C PRO A 42 -4.35 6.14 -5.85
N LEU A 43 -4.35 6.13 -4.52
CA LEU A 43 -5.21 7.00 -3.74
C LEU A 43 -4.45 8.28 -3.40
N PRO A 44 -5.15 9.36 -3.03
CA PRO A 44 -4.48 10.60 -2.67
C PRO A 44 -3.42 10.37 -1.60
N THR A 45 -2.24 10.94 -1.82
CA THR A 45 -1.14 10.86 -0.88
C THR A 45 -1.44 11.75 0.30
N ARG A 46 -1.36 11.20 1.50
CA ARG A 46 -1.53 11.97 2.71
C ARG A 46 -0.21 12.61 3.07
N ILE A 47 -0.22 13.93 3.24
CA ILE A 47 0.97 14.70 3.60
C ILE A 47 0.76 15.29 4.97
N GLU A 48 1.66 14.98 5.89
CA GLU A 48 1.69 15.56 7.21
C GLU A 48 2.95 16.40 7.34
N ARG A 49 2.79 17.64 7.77
CA ARG A 49 3.90 18.55 7.93
C ARG A 49 4.03 18.91 9.41
N PHE A 50 5.24 18.82 9.90
CA PHE A 50 5.56 19.13 11.27
C PHE A 50 6.63 20.21 11.31
N ASP A 51 6.38 21.28 12.09
CA ASP A 51 7.38 22.27 12.37
C ASP A 51 8.07 21.91 13.67
N ILE A 52 9.38 21.72 13.60
CA ILE A 52 10.17 21.47 14.79
C ILE A 52 11.01 22.69 15.09
N LEU A 53 10.78 23.25 16.28
CA LEU A 53 11.62 24.32 16.82
C LEU A 53 12.73 23.67 17.63
N ARG A 54 13.96 23.76 17.15
CA ARG A 54 15.08 23.09 17.81
C ARG A 54 15.54 23.81 19.06
N SER A 55 15.42 25.12 19.10
CA SER A 55 15.83 25.90 20.25
C SER A 55 15.06 27.23 20.27
N PRO A 56 14.58 27.67 21.45
CA PRO A 56 13.90 28.96 21.53
C PRO A 56 14.84 30.15 21.35
N HIS A 57 16.13 29.95 21.46
CA HIS A 57 17.12 31.02 21.30
C HIS A 57 17.70 31.12 19.91
N VAL A 58 17.36 30.19 19.05
CA VAL A 58 17.91 30.14 17.71
C VAL A 58 16.99 30.90 16.78
N ASN A 59 17.60 31.56 15.82
CA ASN A 59 16.91 32.32 14.80
C ASN A 59 15.85 31.50 14.07
N LYS A 60 14.98 32.24 13.39
CA LYS A 60 13.91 31.65 12.58
C LYS A 60 14.40 30.62 11.58
N THR A 61 15.69 30.60 11.26
CA THR A 61 16.30 29.65 10.36
C THR A 61 16.44 28.24 10.94
N SER A 62 16.19 28.08 12.24
CA SER A 62 16.29 26.78 12.87
C SER A 62 15.00 25.97 12.85
N ARG A 63 14.00 26.44 12.14
CA ARG A 63 12.78 25.66 11.92
C ARG A 63 13.06 24.56 10.91
N ASP A 64 12.98 23.33 11.35
CA ASP A 64 12.98 22.19 10.46
C ASP A 64 11.54 21.80 10.17
N GLN A 65 11.18 21.81 8.91
CA GLN A 65 9.90 21.27 8.52
C GLN A 65 10.09 19.81 8.15
N LEU A 66 9.45 18.94 8.91
CA LEU A 66 9.40 17.53 8.56
C LEU A 66 8.11 17.28 7.80
N GLU A 67 8.26 16.67 6.64
CA GLU A 67 7.13 16.31 5.81
C GLU A 67 7.09 14.79 5.69
N ILE A 68 5.98 14.21 6.14
CA ILE A 68 5.77 12.76 6.03
C ILE A 68 4.70 12.55 4.97
N ARG A 69 5.07 11.86 3.91
CA ARG A 69 4.15 11.49 2.83
C ARG A 69 3.79 10.03 2.95
N THR A 70 2.50 9.78 3.08
CA THR A 70 1.98 8.42 3.12
C THR A 70 1.32 8.11 1.79
N HIS A 71 1.89 7.15 1.07
CA HIS A 71 1.35 6.71 -0.21
C HIS A 71 0.37 5.57 0.01
N LEU A 72 -0.72 5.60 -0.73
CA LEU A 72 -1.76 4.58 -0.65
C LEU A 72 -2.03 4.01 -2.02
N ARG A 73 -2.21 2.69 -2.07
CA ARG A 73 -2.62 1.99 -3.30
C ARG A 73 -3.74 1.04 -2.96
N LEU A 74 -4.70 0.96 -3.85
CA LEU A 74 -5.85 0.08 -3.69
C LEU A 74 -5.96 -0.83 -4.89
N MET A 75 -6.19 -2.11 -4.65
CA MET A 75 -6.44 -3.05 -5.74
C MET A 75 -7.50 -4.05 -5.33
N ASP A 76 -8.26 -4.50 -6.31
CA ASP A 76 -9.28 -5.52 -6.10
C ASP A 76 -8.92 -6.76 -6.91
N ILE A 77 -9.01 -7.90 -6.27
CA ILE A 77 -8.80 -9.19 -6.92
C ILE A 77 -10.16 -9.85 -7.03
N LEU A 78 -10.58 -10.10 -8.27
CA LEU A 78 -11.86 -10.71 -8.57
C LEU A 78 -11.66 -12.20 -8.82
N ASP A 79 -12.65 -12.98 -8.41
CA ASP A 79 -12.67 -14.44 -8.60
C ASP A 79 -11.39 -15.11 -8.06
N PRO A 80 -11.01 -14.85 -6.81
CA PRO A 80 -9.82 -15.48 -6.25
C PRO A 80 -10.07 -16.98 -6.04
N THR A 81 -9.06 -17.77 -6.35
CA THR A 81 -9.08 -19.19 -6.03
C THR A 81 -8.37 -19.42 -4.70
N GLN A 82 -8.47 -20.63 -4.17
CA GLN A 82 -7.74 -20.97 -2.96
C GLN A 82 -6.23 -20.80 -3.17
N GLN A 83 -5.76 -21.08 -4.38
CA GLN A 83 -4.35 -20.86 -4.73
C GLN A 83 -3.97 -19.39 -4.64
N THR A 84 -4.87 -18.51 -5.07
CA THR A 84 -4.62 -17.05 -4.99
C THR A 84 -4.46 -16.63 -3.53
N ILE A 85 -5.35 -17.07 -2.67
CA ILE A 85 -5.32 -16.72 -1.26
C ILE A 85 -4.04 -17.26 -0.61
N ASP A 86 -3.69 -18.51 -0.87
CA ASP A 86 -2.49 -19.10 -0.31
C ASP A 86 -1.22 -18.41 -0.79
N ALA A 87 -1.16 -18.07 -2.07
CA ALA A 87 -0.01 -17.37 -2.63
C ALA A 87 0.16 -15.99 -2.04
N LEU A 88 -0.94 -15.26 -1.84
CA LEU A 88 -0.88 -13.93 -1.21
C LEU A 88 -0.43 -14.01 0.24
N MET A 89 -0.87 -15.05 0.96
CA MET A 89 -0.47 -15.26 2.34
C MET A 89 1.02 -15.57 2.48
N LYS A 90 1.59 -16.24 1.49
CA LYS A 90 3.02 -16.62 1.49
C LYS A 90 3.91 -15.53 0.92
N LEU A 91 3.33 -14.52 0.32
CA LEU A 91 4.11 -13.46 -0.31
C LEU A 91 4.80 -12.61 0.74
N GLU A 92 6.13 -12.51 0.63
CA GLU A 92 6.90 -11.62 1.48
C GLU A 92 7.05 -10.28 0.79
N LEU A 93 6.47 -9.27 1.38
CA LEU A 93 6.58 -7.91 0.87
C LEU A 93 7.71 -7.18 1.57
N ALA A 94 8.18 -6.10 0.93
CA ALA A 94 9.24 -5.29 1.48
C ALA A 94 8.85 -4.76 2.86
N SER A 95 9.81 -4.71 3.77
CA SER A 95 9.58 -4.10 5.06
C SER A 95 9.33 -2.60 4.86
N GLY A 96 8.43 -2.03 5.63
CA GLY A 96 8.01 -0.64 5.45
C GLY A 96 6.73 -0.48 4.63
N VAL A 97 6.20 -1.57 4.09
CA VAL A 97 4.90 -1.57 3.42
C VAL A 97 3.88 -2.25 4.32
N GLU A 98 2.83 -1.52 4.65
CA GLU A 98 1.72 -2.06 5.42
C GLU A 98 0.66 -2.57 4.45
N VAL A 99 0.23 -3.81 4.65
CA VAL A 99 -0.75 -4.47 3.78
C VAL A 99 -1.99 -4.78 4.59
N GLU A 100 -3.12 -4.35 4.07
CA GLU A 100 -4.41 -4.68 4.64
C GLU A 100 -5.19 -5.46 3.60
N ILE A 101 -5.59 -6.68 3.95
CA ILE A 101 -6.36 -7.56 3.06
C ILE A 101 -7.74 -7.74 3.65
N LYS A 102 -8.75 -7.44 2.86
CA LYS A 102 -10.13 -7.53 3.29
C LYS A 102 -10.93 -8.33 2.27
N MET A 103 -11.64 -9.33 2.73
CA MET A 103 -12.55 -10.09 1.88
C MET A 103 -13.92 -9.43 1.88
N ILE A 104 -14.46 -9.26 0.72
CA ILE A 104 -15.78 -8.65 0.54
C ILE A 104 -16.74 -9.65 -0.08
#